data_fe0a2692146db50b3dac7322ad606812
#
_entry.id   fe0a2692146db50b3dac7322ad606812
#
_cell.length_a   1.000
_cell.length_b   1.000
_cell.length_c   1.000
_cell.angle_alpha   90.00
_cell.angle_beta   90.00
_cell.angle_gamma   90.00
#
_symmetry.space_group_name_H-M   'P 1'
#
loop_
_entity.id
_entity.type
_entity.pdbx_description
1 polymer ?
#
loop_
_entity_poly.entity_id
_entity_poly.type
_entity_poly.pdbx_seq_one_letter_code
_entity_poly.pdbx_strand_id
1 'polypeptide(L)'
;MLFMAKILILGANGKIAKLAEKELLEKTTHQLTLFLRNADRLKSSDDKREMVVEGDTTDTKSLEKALKGIDIVYANLAGKNIEQQAKSVVTAMNTVGVKRLIWISTLGIYDEVPGNFGKWNHQMLDGGYLETYAAAAKVIENSDLDYTLVRPAWLSNKDIVSYETTEKGEPFKGTEVSRKSIADFVVHLINEPDKESRHSVGVNQPNTDGDKPSFY
;
A
#
# COMPACT_ATOMS: atom_id res chain seq x y z
N MET A 1 4.88 -26.91 -5.32
CA MET A 1 3.52 -26.44 -5.60
C MET A 1 3.58 -24.92 -5.51
N LEU A 2 3.27 -24.19 -6.59
CA LEU A 2 3.24 -22.72 -6.53
C LEU A 2 2.14 -22.32 -5.57
N PHE A 3 2.45 -21.47 -4.60
CA PHE A 3 1.48 -20.91 -3.65
C PHE A 3 0.47 -20.06 -4.44
N MET A 4 -0.80 -20.43 -4.38
CA MET A 4 -1.90 -19.69 -5.01
C MET A 4 -2.74 -19.03 -3.91
N ALA A 5 -2.77 -17.71 -3.88
CA ALA A 5 -3.56 -16.93 -2.95
C ALA A 5 -4.69 -16.18 -3.67
N LYS A 6 -5.73 -15.86 -2.92
CA LYS A 6 -6.81 -14.93 -3.31
C LYS A 6 -6.53 -13.57 -2.68
N ILE A 7 -6.35 -12.57 -3.51
CA ILE A 7 -5.90 -11.24 -3.10
C ILE A 7 -7.00 -10.23 -3.35
N LEU A 8 -7.35 -9.47 -2.32
CA LEU A 8 -8.23 -8.31 -2.44
C LEU A 8 -7.38 -7.05 -2.59
N ILE A 9 -7.51 -6.36 -3.72
CA ILE A 9 -6.83 -5.09 -4.00
C ILE A 9 -7.83 -3.96 -3.77
N LEU A 10 -7.66 -3.22 -2.67
CA LEU A 10 -8.45 -2.03 -2.36
C LEU A 10 -7.84 -0.81 -3.05
N GLY A 11 -8.66 -0.02 -3.73
CA GLY A 11 -8.17 1.09 -4.54
C GLY A 11 -7.50 0.64 -5.85
N ALA A 12 -8.05 -0.40 -6.48
CA ALA A 12 -7.47 -1.08 -7.64
C ALA A 12 -7.20 -0.18 -8.86
N ASN A 13 -7.87 0.97 -8.98
CA ASN A 13 -7.61 1.94 -10.07
C ASN A 13 -6.38 2.84 -9.82
N GLY A 14 -5.71 2.70 -8.67
CA GLY A 14 -4.49 3.47 -8.36
C GLY A 14 -3.30 3.10 -9.23
N LYS A 15 -2.39 4.04 -9.46
CA LYS A 15 -1.23 3.83 -10.35
C LYS A 15 -0.31 2.69 -9.90
N ILE A 16 -0.04 2.58 -8.60
CA ILE A 16 0.79 1.48 -8.06
C ILE A 16 0.00 0.17 -8.13
N ALA A 17 -1.30 0.20 -7.78
CA ALA A 17 -2.14 -0.99 -7.80
C ALA A 17 -2.21 -1.62 -9.20
N LYS A 18 -2.35 -0.83 -10.26
CA LYS A 18 -2.34 -1.32 -11.64
C LYS A 18 -1.01 -1.95 -12.06
N LEU A 19 0.11 -1.40 -11.59
CA LEU A 19 1.43 -1.99 -11.84
C LEU A 19 1.59 -3.32 -11.09
N ALA A 20 1.15 -3.38 -9.84
CA ALA A 20 1.17 -4.61 -9.05
C ALA A 20 0.23 -5.68 -9.62
N GLU A 21 -1.00 -5.31 -10.02
CA GLU A 21 -1.96 -6.18 -10.71
C GLU A 21 -1.33 -6.82 -11.94
N LYS A 22 -0.78 -5.99 -12.84
CA LYS A 22 -0.10 -6.46 -14.05
C LYS A 22 1.01 -7.46 -13.71
N GLU A 23 1.86 -7.13 -12.76
CA GLU A 23 2.99 -7.99 -12.36
C GLU A 23 2.52 -9.31 -11.72
N LEU A 24 1.47 -9.28 -10.89
CA LEU A 24 0.85 -10.48 -10.32
C LEU A 24 0.29 -11.40 -11.40
N LEU A 25 -0.37 -10.84 -12.42
CA LEU A 25 -0.89 -11.61 -13.54
C LEU A 25 0.22 -12.24 -14.39
N GLU A 26 1.31 -11.52 -14.62
CA GLU A 26 2.43 -12.00 -15.44
C GLU A 26 3.30 -13.04 -14.74
N LYS A 27 3.53 -12.90 -13.43
CA LYS A 27 4.54 -13.67 -12.69
C LYS A 27 3.97 -14.74 -11.75
N THR A 28 2.65 -14.73 -11.49
CA THR A 28 2.03 -15.61 -10.49
C THR A 28 0.76 -16.30 -11.03
N THR A 29 0.18 -17.17 -10.19
CA THR A 29 -1.12 -17.82 -10.45
C THR A 29 -2.21 -17.33 -9.49
N HIS A 30 -2.00 -16.23 -8.77
CA HIS A 30 -2.95 -15.69 -7.82
C HIS A 30 -4.26 -15.26 -8.48
N GLN A 31 -5.33 -15.28 -7.69
CA GLN A 31 -6.64 -14.74 -8.06
C GLN A 31 -6.80 -13.36 -7.43
N LEU A 32 -7.30 -12.40 -8.18
CA LEU A 32 -7.40 -11.01 -7.79
C LEU A 32 -8.85 -10.57 -7.71
N THR A 33 -9.23 -9.92 -6.63
CA THR A 33 -10.48 -9.17 -6.50
C THR A 33 -10.13 -7.68 -6.50
N LEU A 34 -10.59 -6.97 -7.51
CA LEU A 34 -10.28 -5.55 -7.75
C LEU A 34 -11.42 -4.70 -7.18
N PHE A 35 -11.21 -4.11 -6.01
CA PHE A 35 -12.22 -3.35 -5.28
C PHE A 35 -12.01 -1.84 -5.45
N LEU A 36 -13.03 -1.14 -5.94
CA LEU A 36 -12.97 0.30 -6.16
C LEU A 36 -14.37 0.93 -6.23
N ARG A 37 -14.44 2.23 -6.02
CA ARG A 37 -15.64 3.02 -6.33
C ARG A 37 -15.73 3.25 -7.84
N ASN A 38 -16.94 3.24 -8.40
CA ASN A 38 -17.18 3.42 -9.82
C ASN A 38 -16.41 2.38 -10.66
N ALA A 39 -16.82 1.13 -10.57
CA ALA A 39 -16.16 -0.02 -11.18
C ALA A 39 -16.02 0.08 -12.70
N ASP A 40 -16.90 0.82 -13.38
CA ASP A 40 -16.86 1.07 -14.83
C ASP A 40 -15.54 1.66 -15.34
N ARG A 41 -14.73 2.25 -14.44
CA ARG A 41 -13.40 2.82 -14.76
C ARG A 41 -12.29 1.79 -14.88
N LEU A 42 -12.57 0.54 -14.51
CA LEU A 42 -11.60 -0.54 -14.54
C LEU A 42 -12.21 -1.73 -15.28
N LYS A 43 -11.50 -2.21 -16.29
CA LYS A 43 -11.84 -3.46 -16.97
C LYS A 43 -10.85 -4.53 -16.55
N SER A 44 -11.33 -5.74 -16.28
CA SER A 44 -10.50 -6.90 -16.07
C SER A 44 -9.57 -7.13 -17.27
N SER A 45 -8.34 -7.48 -17.00
CA SER A 45 -7.34 -7.90 -18.00
C SER A 45 -7.34 -9.41 -18.19
N ASP A 46 -7.84 -10.16 -17.21
CA ASP A 46 -7.94 -11.63 -17.20
C ASP A 46 -9.21 -12.08 -16.47
N ASP A 47 -10.30 -12.25 -17.18
CA ASP A 47 -11.62 -12.60 -16.64
C ASP A 47 -11.66 -13.97 -15.91
N LYS A 48 -10.62 -14.78 -16.03
CA LYS A 48 -10.50 -16.05 -15.31
C LYS A 48 -9.86 -15.89 -13.92
N ARG A 49 -9.05 -14.86 -13.76
CA ARG A 49 -8.25 -14.63 -12.54
C ARG A 49 -8.64 -13.33 -11.82
N GLU A 50 -9.39 -12.45 -12.45
CA GLU A 50 -9.79 -11.16 -11.91
C GLU A 50 -11.30 -11.06 -11.77
N MET A 51 -11.73 -10.49 -10.66
CA MET A 51 -13.11 -10.10 -10.41
C MET A 51 -13.16 -8.63 -9.98
N VAL A 52 -13.85 -7.79 -10.74
CA VAL A 52 -14.07 -6.38 -10.38
C VAL A 52 -15.27 -6.27 -9.46
N VAL A 53 -15.10 -5.61 -8.32
CA VAL A 53 -16.13 -5.40 -7.29
C VAL A 53 -16.27 -3.92 -6.97
N GLU A 54 -17.47 -3.39 -7.13
CA GLU A 54 -17.76 -2.02 -6.74
C GLU A 54 -18.05 -1.92 -5.24
N GLY A 55 -17.43 -0.93 -4.58
CA GLY A 55 -17.67 -0.65 -3.18
C GLY A 55 -16.86 0.53 -2.64
N ASP A 56 -17.24 0.99 -1.47
CA ASP A 56 -16.55 2.04 -0.73
C ASP A 56 -15.79 1.45 0.47
N THR A 57 -14.53 1.79 0.63
CA THR A 57 -13.68 1.32 1.74
C THR A 57 -14.05 1.92 3.10
N THR A 58 -14.98 2.85 3.16
CA THR A 58 -15.62 3.31 4.40
C THR A 58 -16.86 2.52 4.78
N ASP A 59 -17.38 1.68 3.88
CA ASP A 59 -18.51 0.77 4.15
C ASP A 59 -18.00 -0.61 4.58
N THR A 60 -17.98 -0.83 5.88
CA THR A 60 -17.52 -2.08 6.51
C THR A 60 -18.29 -3.31 5.98
N LYS A 61 -19.59 -3.21 5.72
CA LYS A 61 -20.39 -4.34 5.21
C LYS A 61 -20.03 -4.69 3.77
N SER A 62 -19.74 -3.70 2.95
CA SER A 62 -19.25 -3.92 1.59
C SER A 62 -17.88 -4.62 1.61
N LEU A 63 -16.98 -4.18 2.50
CA LEU A 63 -15.68 -4.83 2.72
C LEU A 63 -15.81 -6.27 3.22
N GLU A 64 -16.68 -6.54 4.20
CA GLU A 64 -16.92 -7.89 4.73
C GLU A 64 -17.37 -8.86 3.63
N LYS A 65 -18.21 -8.40 2.70
CA LYS A 65 -18.63 -9.21 1.54
C LYS A 65 -17.45 -9.52 0.62
N ALA A 66 -16.64 -8.50 0.30
CA ALA A 66 -15.49 -8.64 -0.58
C ALA A 66 -14.37 -9.50 0.03
N LEU A 67 -14.25 -9.53 1.35
CA LEU A 67 -13.22 -10.30 2.10
C LEU A 67 -13.51 -11.80 2.19
N LYS A 68 -14.70 -12.27 1.81
CA LYS A 68 -15.02 -13.70 1.91
C LYS A 68 -14.11 -14.55 1.04
N GLY A 69 -13.36 -15.44 1.69
CA GLY A 69 -12.43 -16.35 1.03
C GLY A 69 -11.16 -15.69 0.50
N ILE A 70 -10.84 -14.47 0.94
CA ILE A 70 -9.59 -13.77 0.66
C ILE A 70 -8.50 -14.19 1.65
N ASP A 71 -7.28 -14.36 1.15
CA ASP A 71 -6.11 -14.69 1.94
C ASP A 71 -5.30 -13.45 2.32
N ILE A 72 -5.15 -12.48 1.38
CA ILE A 72 -4.31 -11.30 1.54
C ILE A 72 -5.07 -10.06 1.07
N VAL A 73 -4.99 -8.97 1.83
CA VAL A 73 -5.47 -7.64 1.44
C VAL A 73 -4.28 -6.76 1.07
N TYR A 74 -4.31 -6.21 -0.13
CA TYR A 74 -3.44 -5.12 -0.56
C TYR A 74 -4.25 -3.83 -0.67
N ALA A 75 -3.94 -2.86 0.17
CA ALA A 75 -4.63 -1.57 0.25
C ALA A 75 -3.77 -0.45 -0.35
N ASN A 76 -4.18 0.04 -1.51
CA ASN A 76 -3.60 1.19 -2.21
C ASN A 76 -4.58 2.37 -2.14
N LEU A 77 -4.82 2.85 -0.93
CA LEU A 77 -5.84 3.83 -0.60
C LEU A 77 -5.24 5.22 -0.39
N ALA A 78 -6.04 6.25 -0.59
CA ALA A 78 -5.66 7.63 -0.40
C ALA A 78 -6.89 8.50 -0.06
N GLY A 79 -6.64 9.73 0.33
CA GLY A 79 -7.66 10.72 0.57
C GLY A 79 -7.68 11.25 2.00
N LYS A 80 -8.40 12.35 2.21
CA LYS A 80 -8.50 13.02 3.52
C LYS A 80 -9.14 12.15 4.61
N ASN A 81 -9.86 11.11 4.23
CA ASN A 81 -10.53 10.15 5.11
C ASN A 81 -9.77 8.83 5.28
N ILE A 82 -8.44 8.84 5.04
CA ILE A 82 -7.61 7.62 5.08
C ILE A 82 -7.64 6.93 6.45
N GLU A 83 -7.75 7.68 7.55
CA GLU A 83 -7.93 7.12 8.89
C GLU A 83 -9.25 6.34 9.00
N GLN A 84 -10.35 6.89 8.48
CA GLN A 84 -11.65 6.22 8.50
C GLN A 84 -11.61 4.95 7.64
N GLN A 85 -10.97 5.00 6.48
CA GLN A 85 -10.76 3.82 5.63
C GLN A 85 -9.97 2.73 6.38
N ALA A 86 -8.90 3.10 7.10
CA ALA A 86 -8.13 2.16 7.91
C ALA A 86 -8.99 1.51 9.01
N LYS A 87 -9.80 2.28 9.73
CA LYS A 87 -10.74 1.77 10.74
C LYS A 87 -11.72 0.75 10.16
N SER A 88 -12.31 1.07 9.01
CA SER A 88 -13.26 0.19 8.33
C SER A 88 -12.60 -1.10 7.83
N VAL A 89 -11.41 -0.99 7.23
CA VAL A 89 -10.65 -2.16 6.73
C VAL A 89 -10.25 -3.07 7.88
N VAL A 90 -9.67 -2.54 8.96
CA VAL A 90 -9.27 -3.33 10.14
C VAL A 90 -10.49 -4.02 10.77
N THR A 91 -11.61 -3.31 10.92
CA THR A 91 -12.85 -3.86 11.47
C THR A 91 -13.37 -5.01 10.61
N ALA A 92 -13.47 -4.81 9.30
CA ALA A 92 -13.98 -5.82 8.38
C ALA A 92 -13.07 -7.06 8.33
N MET A 93 -11.74 -6.86 8.27
CA MET A 93 -10.77 -7.95 8.30
C MET A 93 -10.85 -8.78 9.57
N ASN A 94 -10.96 -8.12 10.73
CA ASN A 94 -11.14 -8.82 12.01
C ASN A 94 -12.46 -9.60 12.07
N THR A 95 -13.56 -9.01 11.58
CA THR A 95 -14.87 -9.68 11.54
C THR A 95 -14.86 -10.95 10.69
N VAL A 96 -14.20 -10.90 9.53
CA VAL A 96 -14.13 -12.03 8.59
C VAL A 96 -13.01 -13.01 8.94
N GLY A 97 -12.00 -12.60 9.71
CA GLY A 97 -10.86 -13.41 10.12
C GLY A 97 -9.69 -13.40 9.13
N VAL A 98 -9.64 -12.47 8.19
CA VAL A 98 -8.50 -12.27 7.29
C VAL A 98 -7.42 -11.48 8.03
N LYS A 99 -6.17 -11.96 8.02
CA LYS A 99 -5.10 -11.41 8.85
C LYS A 99 -4.06 -10.60 8.08
N ARG A 100 -3.67 -11.04 6.88
CA ARG A 100 -2.57 -10.42 6.14
C ARG A 100 -3.01 -9.14 5.44
N LEU A 101 -2.40 -7.99 5.83
CA LEU A 101 -2.64 -6.67 5.26
C LEU A 101 -1.33 -6.04 4.77
N ILE A 102 -1.28 -5.63 3.51
CA ILE A 102 -0.22 -4.78 2.95
C ILE A 102 -0.86 -3.42 2.66
N TRP A 103 -0.37 -2.36 3.32
CA TRP A 103 -0.97 -1.02 3.26
C TRP A 103 0.04 0.01 2.77
N ILE A 104 -0.31 0.72 1.69
CA ILE A 104 0.50 1.84 1.23
C ILE A 104 0.22 3.07 2.08
N SER A 105 1.25 3.51 2.77
CA SER A 105 1.29 4.73 3.59
C SER A 105 2.16 5.79 2.90
N THR A 106 2.93 6.56 3.64
CA THR A 106 3.85 7.58 3.14
C THR A 106 5.02 7.78 4.12
N LEU A 107 6.14 8.29 3.61
CA LEU A 107 7.25 8.74 4.46
C LEU A 107 6.80 9.92 5.35
N GLY A 108 7.47 10.12 6.46
CA GLY A 108 7.29 11.28 7.36
C GLY A 108 6.21 11.11 8.42
N ILE A 109 5.48 10.00 8.44
CA ILE A 109 4.40 9.76 9.43
C ILE A 109 4.90 9.54 10.86
N TYR A 110 6.19 9.32 11.06
CA TYR A 110 6.84 9.16 12.36
C TYR A 110 7.90 10.25 12.63
N ASP A 111 7.90 11.30 11.82
CA ASP A 111 8.93 12.36 11.87
C ASP A 111 10.36 11.81 11.62
N GLU A 112 10.45 10.76 10.79
CA GLU A 112 11.68 10.01 10.54
C GLU A 112 12.53 10.55 9.38
N VAL A 113 12.07 11.59 8.67
CA VAL A 113 12.79 12.17 7.53
C VAL A 113 13.76 13.25 8.01
N PRO A 114 15.08 13.04 7.92
CA PRO A 114 16.06 13.96 8.51
C PRO A 114 16.38 15.17 7.63
N GLY A 115 17.03 16.16 8.24
CA GLY A 115 17.72 17.25 7.54
C GLY A 115 16.83 18.20 6.76
N ASN A 116 17.36 18.72 5.67
CA ASN A 116 16.64 19.66 4.81
C ASN A 116 15.49 18.98 4.06
N PHE A 117 15.65 17.72 3.70
CA PHE A 117 14.56 16.95 3.09
C PHE A 117 13.37 16.81 4.03
N GLY A 118 13.61 16.55 5.33
CA GLY A 118 12.54 16.50 6.33
C GLY A 118 11.79 17.84 6.42
N LYS A 119 12.52 18.96 6.49
CA LYS A 119 11.92 20.30 6.51
C LYS A 119 11.08 20.56 5.25
N TRP A 120 11.61 20.22 4.08
CA TRP A 120 10.90 20.36 2.82
C TRP A 120 9.66 19.46 2.76
N ASN A 121 9.78 18.22 3.21
CA ASN A 121 8.66 17.27 3.25
C ASN A 121 7.51 17.79 4.11
N HIS A 122 7.81 18.34 5.30
CA HIS A 122 6.84 19.01 6.16
C HIS A 122 6.18 20.21 5.47
N GLN A 123 6.97 21.09 4.85
CA GLN A 123 6.42 22.23 4.11
C GLN A 123 5.43 21.83 3.02
N MET A 124 5.64 20.67 2.39
CA MET A 124 4.77 20.16 1.34
C MET A 124 3.54 19.39 1.82
N LEU A 125 3.62 18.74 2.98
CA LEU A 125 2.64 17.74 3.42
C LEU A 125 1.94 18.06 4.74
N ASP A 126 2.43 19.01 5.54
CA ASP A 126 1.74 19.44 6.78
C ASP A 126 0.40 20.12 6.46
N GLY A 127 -0.49 20.11 7.44
CA GLY A 127 -1.83 20.68 7.31
C GLY A 127 -2.90 19.62 6.99
N GLY A 128 -2.70 18.41 7.50
CA GLY A 128 -3.68 17.33 7.50
C GLY A 128 -3.27 16.07 6.76
N TYR A 129 -2.32 16.14 5.82
CA TYR A 129 -1.91 14.94 5.07
C TYR A 129 -1.11 13.98 5.95
N LEU A 130 0.02 14.42 6.52
CA LEU A 130 0.85 13.55 7.37
C LEU A 130 0.09 13.10 8.61
N GLU A 131 -0.68 13.98 9.23
CA GLU A 131 -1.45 13.69 10.44
C GLU A 131 -2.50 12.60 10.20
N THR A 132 -3.24 12.67 9.08
CA THR A 132 -4.25 11.64 8.77
C THR A 132 -3.63 10.30 8.40
N TYR A 133 -2.50 10.30 7.68
CA TYR A 133 -1.76 9.07 7.38
C TYR A 133 -1.11 8.46 8.63
N ALA A 134 -0.57 9.28 9.53
CA ALA A 134 -0.07 8.82 10.83
C ALA A 134 -1.19 8.22 11.69
N ALA A 135 -2.37 8.83 11.71
CA ALA A 135 -3.54 8.29 12.40
C ALA A 135 -3.99 6.96 11.81
N ALA A 136 -4.02 6.82 10.48
CA ALA A 136 -4.32 5.54 9.81
C ALA A 136 -3.29 4.46 10.16
N ALA A 137 -2.00 4.79 10.15
CA ALA A 137 -0.93 3.88 10.55
C ALA A 137 -1.12 3.40 12.00
N LYS A 138 -1.42 4.31 12.92
CA LYS A 138 -1.68 3.98 14.33
C LYS A 138 -2.87 3.03 14.51
N VAL A 139 -3.94 3.18 13.73
CA VAL A 139 -5.09 2.25 13.72
C VAL A 139 -4.64 0.85 13.34
N ILE A 140 -3.83 0.72 12.29
CA ILE A 140 -3.32 -0.56 11.78
C ILE A 140 -2.33 -1.19 12.77
N GLU A 141 -1.39 -0.41 13.30
CA GLU A 141 -0.38 -0.87 14.27
C GLU A 141 -1.00 -1.38 15.58
N ASN A 142 -2.12 -0.81 16.00
CA ASN A 142 -2.86 -1.22 17.20
C ASN A 142 -3.78 -2.43 16.96
N SER A 143 -3.85 -2.96 15.75
CA SER A 143 -4.66 -4.12 15.41
C SER A 143 -3.93 -5.44 15.64
N ASP A 144 -4.67 -6.54 15.60
CA ASP A 144 -4.12 -7.91 15.63
C ASP A 144 -3.84 -8.46 14.21
N LEU A 145 -3.73 -7.59 13.21
CA LEU A 145 -3.43 -7.98 11.84
C LEU A 145 -1.93 -8.24 11.65
N ASP A 146 -1.63 -9.12 10.72
CA ASP A 146 -0.28 -9.33 10.19
C ASP A 146 -0.03 -8.28 9.10
N TYR A 147 0.15 -7.04 9.53
CA TYR A 147 0.28 -5.90 8.63
C TYR A 147 1.72 -5.68 8.14
N THR A 148 1.85 -5.12 6.97
CA THR A 148 3.03 -4.36 6.54
C THR A 148 2.57 -2.97 6.11
N LEU A 149 3.08 -1.94 6.79
CA LEU A 149 2.94 -0.55 6.35
C LEU A 149 4.10 -0.22 5.42
N VAL A 150 3.81 0.07 4.16
CA VAL A 150 4.81 0.49 3.19
C VAL A 150 4.83 2.02 3.14
N ARG A 151 5.98 2.63 3.43
CA ARG A 151 6.17 4.10 3.46
C ARG A 151 7.05 4.53 2.28
N PRO A 152 6.48 4.76 1.10
CA PRO A 152 7.26 5.21 -0.05
C PRO A 152 7.87 6.60 0.16
N ALA A 153 9.06 6.81 -0.38
CA ALA A 153 9.57 8.14 -0.71
C ALA A 153 8.69 8.80 -1.80
N TRP A 154 9.03 9.99 -2.23
CA TRP A 154 8.28 10.69 -3.28
C TRP A 154 8.25 9.89 -4.57
N LEU A 155 7.04 9.70 -5.10
CA LEU A 155 6.76 8.74 -6.16
C LEU A 155 7.04 9.29 -7.56
N SER A 156 7.97 8.70 -8.29
CA SER A 156 8.24 8.99 -9.69
C SER A 156 7.53 8.01 -10.63
N ASN A 157 7.50 8.33 -11.94
CA ASN A 157 7.02 7.44 -12.99
C ASN A 157 8.18 6.82 -13.79
N LYS A 158 9.39 6.81 -13.23
CA LYS A 158 10.55 6.18 -13.90
C LYS A 158 10.27 4.70 -14.10
N ASP A 159 10.63 4.17 -15.25
CA ASP A 159 10.49 2.74 -15.59
C ASP A 159 11.69 1.94 -15.07
N ILE A 160 11.79 1.87 -13.75
CA ILE A 160 12.90 1.22 -13.05
C ILE A 160 12.40 0.49 -11.81
N VAL A 161 12.95 -0.69 -11.55
CA VAL A 161 12.85 -1.40 -10.27
C VAL A 161 14.20 -1.30 -9.58
N SER A 162 14.29 -0.41 -8.61
CA SER A 162 15.48 -0.20 -7.78
C SER A 162 15.04 0.42 -6.47
N TYR A 163 15.19 -0.29 -5.37
CA TYR A 163 14.81 0.20 -4.05
C TYR A 163 15.65 -0.43 -2.93
N GLU A 164 15.74 0.28 -1.84
CA GLU A 164 16.20 -0.21 -0.55
C GLU A 164 15.16 0.11 0.53
N THR A 165 15.26 -0.57 1.66
CA THR A 165 14.29 -0.45 2.75
C THR A 165 14.92 0.13 4.00
N THR A 166 14.07 0.74 4.84
CA THR A 166 14.43 1.34 6.13
C THR A 166 13.36 0.96 7.15
N GLU A 167 13.77 0.48 8.31
CA GLU A 167 12.84 0.11 9.37
C GLU A 167 12.25 1.34 10.10
N LYS A 168 11.13 1.12 10.79
CA LYS A 168 10.59 2.11 11.71
C LYS A 168 11.60 2.39 12.84
N GLY A 169 11.88 3.66 13.09
CA GLY A 169 12.85 4.11 14.08
C GLY A 169 14.23 4.39 13.52
N GLU A 170 14.51 4.02 12.28
CA GLU A 170 15.70 4.43 11.55
C GLU A 170 15.44 5.73 10.76
N PRO A 171 16.46 6.59 10.58
CA PRO A 171 16.36 7.75 9.70
C PRO A 171 16.02 7.31 8.27
N PHE A 172 15.00 7.94 7.67
CA PHE A 172 14.63 7.68 6.29
C PHE A 172 15.77 8.09 5.34
N LYS A 173 16.05 7.25 4.36
CA LYS A 173 17.11 7.51 3.36
C LYS A 173 16.53 8.25 2.16
N GLY A 174 17.09 8.27 1.03
CA GLY A 174 16.67 8.77 -0.26
C GLY A 174 15.36 9.59 -0.37
N THR A 175 15.25 10.36 -1.42
CA THR A 175 14.15 11.34 -1.58
C THR A 175 13.02 10.85 -2.47
N GLU A 176 13.28 9.86 -3.32
CA GLU A 176 12.34 9.40 -4.35
C GLU A 176 12.36 7.89 -4.55
N VAL A 177 11.31 7.37 -5.16
CA VAL A 177 11.19 5.97 -5.59
C VAL A 177 10.20 5.85 -6.73
N SER A 178 10.42 4.92 -7.66
CA SER A 178 9.47 4.70 -8.74
C SER A 178 8.23 3.95 -8.26
N ARG A 179 7.06 4.23 -8.84
CA ARG A 179 5.85 3.45 -8.59
C ARG A 179 6.02 1.98 -8.96
N LYS A 180 6.86 1.70 -9.95
CA LYS A 180 7.20 0.34 -10.37
C LYS A 180 7.98 -0.41 -9.29
N SER A 181 8.93 0.25 -8.62
CA SER A 181 9.63 -0.32 -7.46
C SER A 181 8.69 -0.66 -6.30
N ILE A 182 7.74 0.22 -6.01
CA ILE A 182 6.74 -0.05 -4.95
C ILE A 182 5.83 -1.21 -5.34
N ALA A 183 5.40 -1.29 -6.60
CA ALA A 183 4.59 -2.41 -7.09
C ALA A 183 5.35 -3.75 -6.97
N ASP A 184 6.60 -3.80 -7.39
CA ASP A 184 7.48 -4.98 -7.25
C ASP A 184 7.65 -5.38 -5.78
N PHE A 185 7.88 -4.41 -4.88
CA PHE A 185 7.97 -4.69 -3.45
C PHE A 185 6.66 -5.27 -2.88
N VAL A 186 5.51 -4.73 -3.28
CA VAL A 186 4.19 -5.27 -2.89
C VAL A 186 4.01 -6.70 -3.39
N VAL A 187 4.36 -6.98 -4.65
CA VAL A 187 4.29 -8.34 -5.21
C VAL A 187 5.21 -9.30 -4.46
N HIS A 188 6.39 -8.85 -4.06
CA HIS A 188 7.30 -9.62 -3.23
C HIS A 188 6.69 -9.97 -1.86
N LEU A 189 6.06 -8.99 -1.18
CA LEU A 189 5.37 -9.22 0.09
C LEU A 189 4.15 -10.16 -0.05
N ILE A 190 3.46 -10.14 -1.18
CA ILE A 190 2.35 -11.06 -1.47
C ILE A 190 2.85 -12.49 -1.65
N ASN A 191 3.98 -12.67 -2.34
CA ASN A 191 4.57 -13.98 -2.58
C ASN A 191 5.25 -14.57 -1.33
N GLU A 192 5.67 -13.73 -0.41
CA GLU A 192 6.29 -14.09 0.88
C GLU A 192 5.47 -13.48 2.04
N PRO A 193 4.26 -14.00 2.33
CA PRO A 193 3.30 -13.34 3.22
C PRO A 193 3.79 -13.15 4.67
N ASP A 194 4.72 -13.96 5.13
CA ASP A 194 5.32 -13.83 6.47
C ASP A 194 6.40 -12.74 6.55
N LYS A 195 6.87 -12.26 5.39
CA LYS A 195 7.90 -11.23 5.33
C LYS A 195 7.34 -9.88 5.77
N GLU A 196 8.13 -9.14 6.55
CA GLU A 196 7.77 -7.82 7.09
C GLU A 196 6.41 -7.82 7.83
N SER A 197 6.01 -8.97 8.40
CA SER A 197 4.79 -9.07 9.20
C SER A 197 4.93 -8.23 10.47
N ARG A 198 3.97 -7.33 10.70
CA ARG A 198 3.92 -6.34 11.78
C ARG A 198 5.04 -5.30 11.73
N HIS A 199 5.56 -5.03 10.54
CA HIS A 199 6.58 -4.01 10.28
C HIS A 199 6.03 -2.79 9.54
N SER A 200 6.69 -1.65 9.72
CA SER A 200 6.48 -0.43 8.96
C SER A 200 7.78 -0.09 8.24
N VAL A 201 7.77 -0.23 6.93
CA VAL A 201 8.97 -0.24 6.09
C VAL A 201 9.00 0.99 5.19
N GLY A 202 10.03 1.82 5.31
CA GLY A 202 10.35 2.89 4.38
C GLY A 202 10.95 2.31 3.10
N VAL A 203 10.58 2.86 1.94
CA VAL A 203 11.08 2.38 0.64
C VAL A 203 11.51 3.57 -0.21
N ASN A 204 12.79 3.62 -0.56
CA ASN A 204 13.38 4.65 -1.42
C ASN A 204 14.30 4.02 -2.48
N GLN A 205 14.55 4.77 -3.55
CA GLN A 205 15.58 4.41 -4.52
C GLN A 205 16.96 4.73 -3.92
N PRO A 206 17.95 3.82 -4.00
CA PRO A 206 19.32 4.08 -3.54
C PRO A 206 19.95 5.26 -4.27
N ASN A 207 20.86 5.95 -3.59
CA ASN A 207 21.62 7.10 -4.14
C ASN A 207 20.72 8.27 -4.62
N THR A 208 19.62 8.49 -3.94
CA THR A 208 18.72 9.62 -4.17
C THR A 208 18.68 10.59 -2.99
N ASP A 209 19.75 10.60 -2.19
CA ASP A 209 19.90 11.55 -1.09
C ASP A 209 19.92 12.98 -1.62
N GLY A 210 19.31 13.90 -0.87
CA GLY A 210 19.21 15.29 -1.28
C GLY A 210 18.20 16.06 -0.44
N ASP A 211 18.03 17.34 -0.76
CA ASP A 211 17.10 18.23 -0.05
C ASP A 211 15.64 18.08 -0.54
N LYS A 212 15.45 17.50 -1.71
CA LYS A 212 14.13 17.23 -2.32
C LYS A 212 14.28 16.22 -3.47
N PRO A 213 13.14 15.63 -3.96
CA PRO A 213 13.19 14.74 -5.12
C PRO A 213 13.71 15.43 -6.39
N SER A 214 14.32 14.67 -7.28
CA SER A 214 14.98 15.19 -8.50
C SER A 214 14.03 15.86 -9.49
N PHE A 215 12.74 15.65 -9.35
CA PHE A 215 11.68 16.19 -10.21
C PHE A 215 10.92 17.39 -9.61
N TYR A 216 11.46 17.99 -8.53
CA TYR A 216 10.97 19.23 -7.89
C TYR A 216 11.95 20.38 -7.97
#